data_b4ce7fdeb987d4190d3fc179de7ed529
#
_entry.id   b4ce7fdeb987d4190d3fc179de7ed529
#
_cell.length_a   1.000
_cell.length_b   1.000
_cell.length_c   1.000
_cell.angle_alpha   90.00
_cell.angle_beta   90.00
_cell.angle_gamma   90.00
#
_symmetry.space_group_name_H-M   'P 1'
#
loop_
_entity.id
_entity.type
_entity.pdbx_description
1 polymer ?
#
loop_
_entity_poly.entity_id
_entity_poly.type
_entity_poly.pdbx_seq_one_letter_code
_entity_poly.pdbx_strand_id
1 'polypeptide(L)'
;MPLSRFGRRHKHTFGKQKEEWNGDFRKPPKPNSYYVQEKGICRWCGKKIIENKIHNTRKSWHQDCATDYMIIYHPTEARKQIWIRDKGNCAICGSQCTRRNWDLDHIKPLMEQKGLQEQELEWSYYELQNMQTLCRPCHKKKTKKDFKNNA
;
A
#
# COMPACT_ATOMS: atom_id res chain seq x y z
N MET A 1 41.00 -21.18 11.26
CA MET A 1 39.61 -21.15 11.75
C MET A 1 38.69 -20.62 10.65
N PRO A 2 37.66 -21.31 10.32
CA PRO A 2 36.70 -20.74 9.35
C PRO A 2 36.03 -19.55 10.01
N LEU A 3 36.19 -18.38 9.42
CA LEU A 3 35.47 -17.18 9.80
C LEU A 3 33.99 -17.51 9.87
N SER A 4 33.39 -17.34 11.04
CA SER A 4 32.02 -17.70 11.30
C SER A 4 31.10 -17.11 10.23
N ARG A 5 30.20 -17.92 9.70
CA ARG A 5 29.14 -17.49 8.78
C ARG A 5 28.31 -16.31 9.33
N PHE A 6 28.42 -16.01 10.59
CA PHE A 6 27.75 -14.90 11.27
C PHE A 6 28.28 -13.51 10.90
N GLY A 7 29.58 -13.35 10.62
CA GLY A 7 30.16 -12.05 10.27
C GLY A 7 29.70 -11.50 8.90
N ARG A 8 29.26 -12.37 7.99
CA ARG A 8 28.78 -11.92 6.66
C ARG A 8 27.31 -11.52 6.65
N ARG A 9 26.50 -12.07 7.57
CA ARG A 9 25.06 -11.73 7.65
C ARG A 9 24.82 -10.33 8.21
N HIS A 10 25.69 -9.82 9.06
CA HIS A 10 25.57 -8.48 9.61
C HIS A 10 25.83 -7.36 8.59
N LYS A 11 26.63 -7.61 7.57
CA LYS A 11 26.92 -6.59 6.53
C LYS A 11 25.74 -6.34 5.58
N HIS A 12 24.77 -7.26 5.51
CA HIS A 12 23.58 -7.11 4.65
C HIS A 12 22.34 -6.65 5.41
N THR A 13 22.41 -6.46 6.72
CA THR A 13 21.30 -6.06 7.58
C THR A 13 21.27 -4.58 7.96
N PHE A 14 22.27 -3.81 7.54
CA PHE A 14 22.10 -2.36 7.57
C PHE A 14 21.03 -1.99 6.57
N GLY A 15 19.92 -1.48 7.08
CA GLY A 15 18.77 -1.08 6.30
C GLY A 15 19.22 -0.26 5.10
N LYS A 16 18.54 -0.46 3.97
CA LYS A 16 18.72 0.43 2.83
C LYS A 16 18.51 1.85 3.33
N GLN A 17 19.43 2.74 2.98
CA GLN A 17 19.22 4.15 3.26
C GLN A 17 17.89 4.59 2.66
N LYS A 18 17.20 5.48 3.36
CA LYS A 18 15.97 6.06 2.83
C LYS A 18 16.31 6.76 1.51
N GLU A 19 15.77 6.24 0.42
CA GLU A 19 15.84 6.89 -0.87
C GLU A 19 14.94 8.13 -0.85
N GLU A 20 15.43 9.22 -1.44
CA GLU A 20 14.59 10.40 -1.65
C GLU A 20 13.40 10.04 -2.54
N TRP A 21 12.20 10.44 -2.13
CA TRP A 21 11.01 10.17 -2.90
C TRP A 21 11.03 10.94 -4.23
N ASN A 22 10.78 10.24 -5.32
CA ASN A 22 10.85 10.82 -6.67
C ASN A 22 9.59 11.61 -7.09
N GLY A 23 8.61 11.81 -6.17
CA GLY A 23 7.37 12.53 -6.46
C GLY A 23 6.30 11.73 -7.18
N ASP A 24 6.49 10.41 -7.36
CA ASP A 24 5.44 9.56 -7.95
C ASP A 24 4.27 9.37 -6.97
N PHE A 25 3.22 10.14 -7.18
CA PHE A 25 2.02 10.11 -6.34
C PHE A 25 1.29 8.74 -6.34
N ARG A 26 1.58 7.86 -7.30
CA ARG A 26 1.05 6.49 -7.33
C ARG A 26 1.78 5.55 -6.38
N LYS A 27 2.98 5.93 -5.97
CA LYS A 27 3.84 5.18 -5.06
C LYS A 27 4.31 6.11 -3.94
N PRO A 28 3.48 6.31 -2.90
CA PRO A 28 3.84 7.20 -1.80
C PRO A 28 5.12 6.75 -1.12
N PRO A 29 5.87 7.65 -0.47
CA PRO A 29 7.10 7.30 0.21
C PRO A 29 6.81 6.35 1.38
N LYS A 30 7.72 5.43 1.63
CA LYS A 30 7.63 4.53 2.77
C LYS A 30 7.98 5.29 4.06
N PRO A 31 7.38 4.92 5.21
CA PRO A 31 7.70 5.56 6.48
C PRO A 31 9.15 5.31 6.89
N ASN A 32 9.71 6.18 7.73
CA ASN A 32 11.10 6.07 8.20
C ASN A 32 11.37 4.73 8.89
N SER A 33 10.39 4.19 9.63
CA SER A 33 10.48 2.89 10.30
C SER A 33 10.75 1.72 9.35
N TYR A 34 10.35 1.84 8.09
CA TYR A 34 10.61 0.83 7.06
C TYR A 34 12.12 0.59 6.86
N TYR A 35 12.93 1.62 7.01
CA TYR A 35 14.37 1.57 6.77
C TYR A 35 15.20 1.20 8.02
N VAL A 36 14.62 1.30 9.21
CA VAL A 36 15.31 1.00 10.48
C VAL A 36 15.59 -0.49 10.63
N GLN A 37 14.67 -1.36 10.23
CA GLN A 37 14.79 -2.83 10.23
C GLN A 37 15.18 -3.46 11.59
N GLU A 38 14.70 -2.89 12.67
CA GLU A 38 14.88 -3.42 14.01
C GLU A 38 13.85 -4.52 14.30
N LYS A 39 14.30 -5.72 14.72
CA LYS A 39 13.39 -6.80 15.10
C LYS A 39 12.56 -6.42 16.33
N GLY A 40 11.27 -6.79 16.31
CA GLY A 40 10.33 -6.43 17.35
C GLY A 40 9.70 -5.05 17.20
N ILE A 41 10.15 -4.25 16.24
CA ILE A 41 9.56 -2.97 15.85
C ILE A 41 8.92 -3.11 14.46
N CYS A 42 7.67 -2.70 14.33
CA CYS A 42 6.98 -2.77 13.06
C CYS A 42 7.58 -1.81 12.03
N ARG A 43 7.96 -2.32 10.89
CA ARG A 43 8.54 -1.53 9.79
C ARG A 43 7.56 -0.52 9.19
N TRP A 44 6.26 -0.68 9.42
CA TRP A 44 5.26 0.23 8.89
C TRP A 44 4.88 1.34 9.85
N CYS A 45 4.44 1.00 11.05
CA CYS A 45 3.98 1.99 12.04
C CYS A 45 5.05 2.43 13.06
N GLY A 46 6.20 1.77 13.10
CA GLY A 46 7.30 2.09 14.03
C GLY A 46 7.06 1.71 15.49
N LYS A 47 5.96 1.01 15.78
CA LYS A 47 5.61 0.61 17.14
C LYS A 47 6.10 -0.80 17.47
N LYS A 48 6.29 -1.08 18.77
CA LYS A 48 6.60 -2.43 19.25
C LYS A 48 5.52 -3.42 18.86
N ILE A 49 5.93 -4.62 18.49
CA ILE A 49 5.02 -5.73 18.16
C ILE A 49 4.73 -6.50 19.44
N ILE A 50 3.52 -6.33 19.98
CA ILE A 50 3.06 -6.97 21.20
C ILE A 50 2.04 -8.05 20.84
N GLU A 51 2.28 -9.28 21.24
CA GLU A 51 1.36 -10.40 21.07
C GLU A 51 1.16 -11.07 22.43
N ASN A 52 -0.10 -11.29 22.83
CA ASN A 52 -0.44 -11.87 24.14
C ASN A 52 0.25 -11.16 25.32
N LYS A 53 0.32 -9.82 25.27
CA LYS A 53 0.98 -8.97 26.26
C LYS A 53 2.51 -9.11 26.35
N ILE A 54 3.12 -9.81 25.40
CA ILE A 54 4.56 -10.04 25.33
C ILE A 54 5.14 -9.35 24.09
N HIS A 55 6.29 -8.68 24.26
CA HIS A 55 7.03 -8.11 23.13
C HIS A 55 7.61 -9.21 22.24
N ASN A 56 7.10 -9.33 21.01
CA ASN A 56 7.62 -10.28 20.04
C ASN A 56 8.84 -9.69 19.32
N THR A 57 10.03 -10.09 19.74
CA THR A 57 11.31 -9.62 19.19
C THR A 57 11.75 -10.34 17.91
N ARG A 58 10.94 -11.25 17.38
CA ARG A 58 11.25 -12.02 16.16
C ARG A 58 10.60 -11.43 14.92
N LYS A 59 9.45 -10.76 15.08
CA LYS A 59 8.67 -10.17 13.99
C LYS A 59 9.19 -8.78 13.63
N SER A 60 8.92 -8.38 12.40
CA SER A 60 9.21 -7.05 11.87
C SER A 60 7.96 -6.29 11.43
N TRP A 61 6.80 -6.90 11.51
CA TRP A 61 5.53 -6.36 11.05
C TRP A 61 4.37 -6.78 11.95
N HIS A 62 3.45 -5.84 12.21
CA HIS A 62 2.10 -6.23 12.59
C HIS A 62 1.40 -6.81 11.36
N GLN A 63 0.47 -7.76 11.55
CA GLN A 63 -0.27 -8.38 10.45
C GLN A 63 -1.03 -7.34 9.62
N ASP A 64 -1.75 -6.44 10.27
CA ASP A 64 -2.53 -5.40 9.59
C ASP A 64 -1.64 -4.41 8.85
N CYS A 65 -0.51 -4.02 9.44
CA CYS A 65 0.47 -3.14 8.80
C CYS A 65 1.11 -3.78 7.56
N ALA A 66 1.38 -5.09 7.59
CA ALA A 66 1.87 -5.82 6.43
C ALA A 66 0.82 -5.83 5.30
N THR A 67 -0.45 -6.00 5.64
CA THR A 67 -1.55 -5.92 4.69
C THR A 67 -1.65 -4.53 4.07
N ASP A 68 -1.59 -3.47 4.85
CA ASP A 68 -1.62 -2.09 4.36
C ASP A 68 -0.47 -1.81 3.38
N TYR A 69 0.73 -2.25 3.72
CA TYR A 69 1.89 -2.16 2.84
C TYR A 69 1.64 -2.86 1.49
N MET A 70 1.12 -4.09 1.53
CA MET A 70 0.85 -4.89 0.33
C MET A 70 -0.20 -4.22 -0.56
N ILE A 71 -1.24 -3.65 0.03
CA ILE A 71 -2.30 -2.95 -0.71
C ILE A 71 -1.73 -1.75 -1.49
N ILE A 72 -0.83 -0.99 -0.88
CA ILE A 72 -0.28 0.22 -1.49
C ILE A 72 0.74 -0.13 -2.59
N TYR A 73 1.64 -1.07 -2.32
CA TYR A 73 2.79 -1.33 -3.20
C TYR A 73 2.65 -2.55 -4.10
N HIS A 74 1.63 -3.38 -3.89
CA HIS A 74 1.37 -4.59 -4.68
C HIS A 74 -0.06 -4.59 -5.22
N PRO A 75 -0.28 -4.08 -6.45
CA PRO A 75 -1.62 -3.94 -7.04
C PRO A 75 -2.44 -5.22 -7.09
N THR A 76 -1.78 -6.37 -7.23
CA THR A 76 -2.44 -7.69 -7.26
C THR A 76 -3.16 -7.98 -5.93
N GLU A 77 -2.56 -7.62 -4.80
CA GLU A 77 -3.17 -7.82 -3.48
C GLU A 77 -4.37 -6.89 -3.28
N ALA A 78 -4.24 -5.62 -3.65
CA ALA A 78 -5.37 -4.69 -3.62
C ALA A 78 -6.55 -5.19 -4.48
N ARG A 79 -6.30 -5.64 -5.70
CA ARG A 79 -7.33 -6.22 -6.58
C ARG A 79 -8.03 -7.42 -5.93
N LYS A 80 -7.28 -8.32 -5.31
CA LYS A 80 -7.82 -9.50 -4.63
C LYS A 80 -8.75 -9.10 -3.47
N GLN A 81 -8.31 -8.20 -2.61
CA GLN A 81 -9.09 -7.74 -1.45
C GLN A 81 -10.38 -7.03 -1.88
N ILE A 82 -10.30 -6.15 -2.87
CA ILE A 82 -11.47 -5.43 -3.40
C ILE A 82 -12.45 -6.37 -4.08
N TRP A 83 -11.98 -7.33 -4.88
CA TRP A 83 -12.85 -8.33 -5.50
C TRP A 83 -13.65 -9.12 -4.46
N ILE A 84 -12.98 -9.58 -3.40
CA ILE A 84 -13.63 -10.33 -2.32
C ILE A 84 -14.67 -9.45 -1.59
N ARG A 85 -14.31 -8.23 -1.23
CA ARG A 85 -15.19 -7.28 -0.52
C ARG A 85 -16.44 -6.95 -1.33
N ASP A 86 -16.26 -6.60 -2.60
CA ASP A 86 -17.32 -6.10 -3.46
C ASP A 86 -18.07 -7.23 -4.20
N LYS A 87 -17.60 -8.47 -4.06
CA LYS A 87 -18.16 -9.66 -4.73
C LYS A 87 -18.26 -9.50 -6.24
N GLY A 88 -17.36 -8.72 -6.84
CA GLY A 88 -17.33 -8.43 -8.27
C GLY A 88 -18.42 -7.49 -8.76
N ASN A 89 -19.17 -6.84 -7.88
CA ASN A 89 -20.23 -5.90 -8.27
C ASN A 89 -19.67 -4.50 -8.54
N CYS A 90 -20.06 -3.92 -9.67
CA CYS A 90 -19.72 -2.53 -9.97
C CYS A 90 -20.35 -1.59 -8.94
N ALA A 91 -19.55 -0.74 -8.32
CA ALA A 91 -20.02 0.19 -7.29
C ALA A 91 -20.96 1.28 -7.84
N ILE A 92 -20.94 1.57 -9.14
CA ILE A 92 -21.75 2.61 -9.76
C ILE A 92 -23.05 2.03 -10.32
N CYS A 93 -23.01 1.02 -11.19
CA CYS A 93 -24.21 0.48 -11.85
C CYS A 93 -24.71 -0.83 -11.24
N GLY A 94 -24.00 -1.42 -10.30
CA GLY A 94 -24.38 -2.67 -9.64
C GLY A 94 -24.25 -3.94 -10.48
N SER A 95 -23.77 -3.85 -11.73
CA SER A 95 -23.62 -5.02 -12.59
C SER A 95 -22.54 -5.97 -12.05
N GLN A 96 -22.78 -7.28 -12.23
CA GLN A 96 -21.78 -8.30 -11.90
C GLN A 96 -20.68 -8.31 -12.96
N CYS A 97 -19.45 -8.07 -12.53
CA CYS A 97 -18.27 -8.17 -13.39
C CYS A 97 -17.75 -9.62 -13.43
N THR A 98 -16.99 -9.95 -14.46
CA THR A 98 -16.17 -11.16 -14.50
C THR A 98 -14.77 -10.86 -13.96
N ARG A 99 -14.06 -11.89 -13.50
CA ARG A 99 -12.69 -11.73 -12.95
C ARG A 99 -11.69 -11.05 -13.89
N ARG A 100 -11.94 -11.07 -15.18
CA ARG A 100 -11.07 -10.49 -16.22
C ARG A 100 -11.55 -9.15 -16.74
N ASN A 101 -12.77 -8.75 -16.41
CA ASN A 101 -13.43 -7.62 -17.06
C ASN A 101 -13.93 -6.57 -16.06
N TRP A 102 -13.00 -6.11 -15.23
CA TRP A 102 -13.26 -5.06 -14.26
C TRP A 102 -11.97 -4.28 -13.96
N ASP A 103 -12.14 -3.08 -13.45
CA ASP A 103 -11.03 -2.24 -13.02
C ASP A 103 -11.14 -1.88 -11.55
N LEU A 104 -10.01 -1.85 -10.86
CA LEU A 104 -9.90 -1.25 -9.55
C LEU A 104 -9.80 0.26 -9.74
N ASP A 105 -10.68 1.00 -9.08
CA ASP A 105 -10.73 2.45 -9.15
C ASP A 105 -10.55 3.07 -7.77
N HIS A 106 -9.97 4.26 -7.73
CA HIS A 106 -9.90 5.08 -6.53
C HIS A 106 -11.07 6.05 -6.50
N ILE A 107 -11.89 6.00 -5.46
CA ILE A 107 -13.08 6.86 -5.30
C ILE A 107 -12.69 8.34 -5.36
N LYS A 108 -11.73 8.74 -4.53
CA LYS A 108 -10.98 10.00 -4.68
C LYS A 108 -9.80 9.70 -5.60
N PRO A 109 -9.70 10.30 -6.78
CA PRO A 109 -8.67 9.93 -7.74
C PRO A 109 -7.27 10.29 -7.23
N LEU A 110 -6.31 9.37 -7.37
CA LEU A 110 -4.93 9.59 -6.94
C LEU A 110 -4.29 10.82 -7.60
N MET A 111 -4.77 11.24 -8.77
CA MET A 111 -4.24 12.41 -9.45
C MET A 111 -4.40 13.71 -8.64
N GLU A 112 -5.30 13.75 -7.66
CA GLU A 112 -5.40 14.89 -6.72
C GLU A 112 -4.16 15.02 -5.84
N GLN A 113 -3.37 13.97 -5.70
CA GLN A 113 -2.10 13.96 -4.97
C GLN A 113 -0.89 14.37 -5.84
N LYS A 114 -1.12 14.59 -7.14
CA LYS A 114 -0.06 14.96 -8.07
C LYS A 114 0.52 16.34 -7.74
N GLY A 115 1.85 16.43 -7.68
CA GLY A 115 2.56 17.68 -7.41
C GLY A 115 2.67 18.05 -5.94
N LEU A 116 2.06 17.28 -5.03
CA LEU A 116 2.21 17.48 -3.60
C LEU A 116 3.60 17.04 -3.13
N GLN A 117 4.10 17.69 -2.07
CA GLN A 117 5.31 17.26 -1.39
C GLN A 117 5.01 16.05 -0.48
N GLU A 118 6.06 15.32 -0.08
CA GLU A 118 5.94 14.12 0.76
C GLU A 118 5.03 14.32 1.99
N GLN A 119 5.22 15.43 2.69
CA GLN A 119 4.47 15.73 3.92
C GLN A 119 3.03 16.21 3.67
N GLU A 120 2.66 16.52 2.43
CA GLU A 120 1.32 16.98 2.05
C GLU A 120 0.43 15.82 1.58
N LEU A 121 1.02 14.64 1.36
CA LEU A 121 0.27 13.47 0.91
C LEU A 121 -0.72 13.00 1.97
N GLU A 122 -1.93 12.70 1.54
CA GLU A 122 -2.98 12.15 2.39
C GLU A 122 -3.07 10.63 2.23
N TRP A 123 -2.75 9.88 3.28
CA TRP A 123 -2.75 8.41 3.27
C TRP A 123 -4.12 7.80 2.98
N SER A 124 -5.22 8.50 3.29
CA SER A 124 -6.58 8.04 2.99
C SER A 124 -6.83 7.76 1.51
N TYR A 125 -6.07 8.36 0.60
CA TYR A 125 -6.16 8.08 -0.84
C TYR A 125 -5.70 6.67 -1.21
N TYR A 126 -4.82 6.08 -0.41
CA TYR A 126 -4.16 4.80 -0.69
C TYR A 126 -4.78 3.61 0.07
N GLU A 127 -5.80 3.85 0.87
CA GLU A 127 -6.45 2.83 1.69
C GLU A 127 -7.54 2.08 0.90
N LEU A 128 -7.86 0.85 1.34
CA LEU A 128 -8.92 0.04 0.74
C LEU A 128 -10.28 0.77 0.70
N GLN A 129 -10.57 1.59 1.71
CA GLN A 129 -11.79 2.37 1.77
C GLN A 129 -11.95 3.35 0.60
N ASN A 130 -10.84 3.78 0.01
CA ASN A 130 -10.82 4.64 -1.16
C ASN A 130 -10.79 3.85 -2.49
N MET A 131 -10.92 2.54 -2.45
CA MET A 131 -10.88 1.68 -3.62
C MET A 131 -12.23 1.03 -3.86
N GLN A 132 -12.58 0.79 -5.12
CA GLN A 132 -13.84 0.19 -5.51
C GLN A 132 -13.70 -0.64 -6.78
N THR A 133 -14.65 -1.57 -6.96
CA THR A 133 -14.81 -2.33 -8.21
C THR A 133 -15.65 -1.52 -9.19
N LEU A 134 -15.18 -1.32 -10.40
CA LEU A 134 -15.95 -0.74 -11.49
C LEU A 134 -15.94 -1.64 -12.72
N CYS A 135 -17.07 -1.74 -13.39
CA CYS A 135 -17.10 -2.24 -14.76
C CYS A 135 -16.38 -1.24 -15.68
N ARG A 136 -15.83 -1.71 -16.79
CA ARG A 136 -15.05 -0.84 -17.71
C ARG A 136 -15.83 0.36 -18.23
N PRO A 137 -17.11 0.26 -18.63
CA PRO A 137 -17.88 1.43 -19.03
C PRO A 137 -18.01 2.50 -17.94
N CYS A 138 -18.30 2.10 -16.68
CA CYS A 138 -18.41 3.03 -15.56
C CYS A 138 -17.05 3.65 -15.21
N HIS A 139 -15.99 2.87 -15.23
CA HIS A 139 -14.62 3.36 -15.02
C HIS A 139 -14.23 4.42 -16.07
N LYS A 140 -14.51 4.15 -17.33
CA LYS A 140 -14.24 5.10 -18.41
C LYS A 140 -14.98 6.43 -18.23
N LYS A 141 -16.27 6.39 -17.86
CA LYS A 141 -17.07 7.59 -17.58
C LYS A 141 -16.52 8.38 -16.39
N LYS A 142 -16.21 7.66 -15.29
CA LYS A 142 -15.64 8.28 -14.08
C LYS A 142 -14.28 8.92 -14.37
N THR A 143 -13.39 8.24 -15.08
CA THR A 143 -12.09 8.78 -15.47
C THR A 143 -12.21 10.09 -16.23
N LYS A 144 -13.13 10.18 -17.20
CA LYS A 144 -13.37 11.42 -17.92
C LYS A 144 -13.84 12.56 -17.01
N LYS A 145 -14.70 12.25 -16.04
CA LYS A 145 -15.18 13.22 -15.05
C LYS A 145 -14.04 13.68 -14.12
N ASP A 146 -13.25 12.75 -13.63
CA ASP A 146 -12.13 13.03 -12.76
C ASP A 146 -11.09 13.94 -13.45
N PHE A 147 -10.79 13.68 -14.71
CA PHE A 147 -9.89 14.53 -15.50
C PHE A 147 -10.43 15.96 -15.67
N LYS A 148 -11.72 16.12 -15.91
CA LYS A 148 -12.34 17.46 -16.02
C LYS A 148 -12.25 18.23 -14.71
N ASN A 149 -12.47 17.56 -13.59
CA ASN A 149 -12.47 18.19 -12.26
C ASN A 149 -11.05 18.57 -11.77
N ASN A 150 -10.02 17.92 -12.31
CA ASN A 150 -8.61 18.08 -11.88
C ASN A 150 -7.71 18.68 -12.99
N ALA A 151 -8.31 19.20 -14.03
CA ALA A 151 -7.58 19.87 -15.12
C ALA A 151 -7.10 21.27 -14.70
#